data_79d521a64f853d882f5d20131b927176
#
_entry.id   79d521a64f853d882f5d20131b927176
#
_cell.length_a   1.000
_cell.length_b   1.000
_cell.length_c   1.000
_cell.angle_alpha   90.00
_cell.angle_beta   90.00
_cell.angle_gamma   90.00
#
_symmetry.space_group_name_H-M   'P 1'
#
loop_
_entity.id
_entity.type
_entity.pdbx_description
1 polymer ?
#
loop_
_entity_poly.entity_id
_entity_poly.type
_entity_poly.pdbx_seq_one_letter_code
_entity_poly.pdbx_strand_id
1 'polypeptide(L)'
;MAEVPSHEFTRGLYGWITHTEFASSDPQATREWCESILGWTFQDPFPAGAGDYHLFSYSDSGGGGIREVAQGESPGSTPTVHVENTDVAYEAALAAGAESVDPPTSVMAGVRVARVRAPGGVLIGFSGPTD
;
A
#
# COMPACT_ATOMS: atom_id res chain seq x y z
N MET A 1 26.05 -25.51 -0.36
CA MET A 1 24.74 -24.85 -0.39
C MET A 1 24.73 -23.71 0.61
N ALA A 2 24.32 -22.54 0.18
CA ALA A 2 24.28 -21.38 1.07
C ALA A 2 23.15 -21.52 2.09
N GLU A 3 23.40 -21.06 3.29
CA GLU A 3 22.36 -21.00 4.31
C GLU A 3 21.38 -19.88 3.98
N VAL A 4 20.12 -20.12 4.33
CA VAL A 4 19.11 -19.05 4.27
C VAL A 4 19.42 -18.07 5.40
N PRO A 5 19.63 -16.78 5.10
CA PRO A 5 19.91 -15.80 6.15
C PRO A 5 18.75 -15.73 7.14
N SER A 6 19.09 -15.53 8.41
CA SER A 6 18.08 -15.25 9.40
C SER A 6 17.55 -13.82 9.19
N HIS A 7 16.28 -13.63 9.49
CA HIS A 7 15.63 -12.33 9.36
C HIS A 7 15.41 -11.72 10.74
N GLU A 8 15.88 -10.51 10.92
CA GLU A 8 15.69 -9.78 12.17
C GLU A 8 14.83 -8.55 11.90
N PHE A 9 13.89 -8.30 12.78
CA PHE A 9 13.07 -7.09 12.73
C PHE A 9 13.82 -5.93 13.34
N THR A 10 13.87 -4.82 12.63
CA THR A 10 14.57 -3.61 13.10
C THR A 10 13.65 -2.40 12.95
N ARG A 11 13.91 -1.37 13.72
CA ARG A 11 13.27 -0.06 13.59
C ARG A 11 11.73 -0.08 13.71
N GLY A 12 11.20 -0.99 14.49
CA GLY A 12 9.76 -1.06 14.65
C GLY A 12 9.07 -1.33 13.31
N LEU A 13 8.15 -0.46 12.90
CA LEU A 13 7.39 -0.63 11.68
C LEU A 13 7.98 0.06 10.45
N TYR A 14 8.99 0.92 10.63
CA TYR A 14 9.58 1.63 9.49
C TYR A 14 10.32 0.65 8.59
N GLY A 15 10.03 0.74 7.30
CA GLY A 15 10.56 -0.19 6.30
C GLY A 15 9.71 -1.44 6.13
N TRP A 16 8.64 -1.60 6.92
CA TRP A 16 7.72 -2.73 6.81
C TRP A 16 6.63 -2.42 5.79
N ILE A 17 6.17 -3.47 5.12
CA ILE A 17 4.94 -3.36 4.35
C ILE A 17 3.79 -3.48 5.34
N THR A 18 3.12 -2.36 5.59
CA THR A 18 2.02 -2.31 6.55
C THR A 18 0.66 -2.15 5.89
N HIS A 19 0.65 -1.87 4.59
CA HIS A 19 -0.58 -1.66 3.84
C HIS A 19 -0.37 -2.22 2.44
N THR A 20 -1.34 -3.01 1.94
CA THR A 20 -1.34 -3.46 0.55
C THR A 20 -2.61 -2.96 -0.10
N GLU A 21 -2.48 -2.24 -1.19
CA GLU A 21 -3.62 -1.74 -1.92
C GLU A 21 -3.94 -2.66 -3.09
N PHE A 22 -5.19 -3.09 -3.16
CA PHE A 22 -5.69 -3.88 -4.30
C PHE A 22 -6.55 -3.00 -5.19
N ALA A 23 -6.20 -2.96 -6.47
CA ALA A 23 -7.04 -2.37 -7.50
C ALA A 23 -7.83 -3.51 -8.13
N SER A 24 -9.14 -3.46 -8.04
CA SER A 24 -10.01 -4.55 -8.47
C SER A 24 -11.04 -4.07 -9.48
N SER A 25 -11.37 -4.90 -10.44
CA SER A 25 -12.46 -4.62 -11.38
C SER A 25 -13.83 -4.89 -10.74
N ASP A 26 -13.86 -5.54 -9.58
CA ASP A 26 -15.07 -5.77 -8.79
C ASP A 26 -14.69 -5.82 -7.31
N PRO A 27 -14.54 -4.65 -6.64
CA PRO A 27 -14.08 -4.59 -5.25
C PRO A 27 -14.93 -5.41 -4.27
N GLN A 28 -16.25 -5.43 -4.46
CA GLN A 28 -17.13 -6.18 -3.56
C GLN A 28 -16.85 -7.69 -3.67
N ALA A 29 -16.66 -8.21 -4.88
CA ALA A 29 -16.36 -9.62 -5.08
C ALA A 29 -14.99 -9.99 -4.49
N THR A 30 -14.00 -9.10 -4.67
CA THR A 30 -12.68 -9.31 -4.08
C THR A 30 -12.76 -9.35 -2.55
N ARG A 31 -13.52 -8.40 -1.97
CA ARG A 31 -13.74 -8.35 -0.52
C ARG A 31 -14.36 -9.63 0.00
N GLU A 32 -15.42 -10.09 -0.62
CA GLU A 32 -16.12 -11.31 -0.19
C GLU A 32 -15.22 -12.53 -0.25
N TRP A 33 -14.40 -12.61 -1.29
CA TRP A 33 -13.43 -13.69 -1.43
C TRP A 33 -12.38 -13.64 -0.31
N CYS A 34 -11.86 -12.45 -0.02
CA CYS A 34 -10.87 -12.27 1.04
C CYS A 34 -11.44 -12.60 2.43
N GLU A 35 -12.68 -12.19 2.69
CA GLU A 35 -13.35 -12.54 3.95
C GLU A 35 -13.51 -14.04 4.09
N SER A 36 -13.96 -14.70 3.02
CA SER A 36 -14.27 -16.12 3.03
C SER A 36 -13.04 -17.01 3.09
N ILE A 37 -12.00 -16.68 2.32
CA ILE A 37 -10.83 -17.55 2.15
C ILE A 37 -9.71 -17.21 3.11
N LEU A 38 -9.51 -15.89 3.38
CA LEU A 38 -8.38 -15.42 4.17
C LEU A 38 -8.76 -15.03 5.59
N GLY A 39 -10.05 -14.89 5.87
CA GLY A 39 -10.51 -14.50 7.20
C GLY A 39 -10.17 -13.07 7.58
N TRP A 40 -9.89 -12.22 6.61
CA TRP A 40 -9.58 -10.82 6.88
C TRP A 40 -10.82 -10.08 7.37
N THR A 41 -10.61 -9.09 8.22
CA THR A 41 -11.67 -8.28 8.81
C THR A 41 -11.79 -6.97 8.05
N PHE A 42 -13.00 -6.62 7.62
CA PHE A 42 -13.25 -5.40 6.86
C PHE A 42 -14.11 -4.42 7.63
N GLN A 43 -13.84 -3.14 7.43
CA GLN A 43 -14.71 -2.06 7.89
C GLN A 43 -15.79 -1.82 6.86
N ASP A 44 -16.81 -1.01 7.23
CA ASP A 44 -17.84 -0.58 6.28
C ASP A 44 -17.17 0.22 5.16
N PRO A 45 -17.57 0.00 3.90
CA PRO A 45 -16.95 0.74 2.80
C PRO A 45 -17.26 2.24 2.89
N PHE A 46 -16.34 3.05 2.42
CA PHE A 46 -16.53 4.50 2.40
C PHE A 46 -16.11 5.06 1.03
N PRO A 47 -16.72 6.18 0.60
CA PRO A 47 -16.39 6.75 -0.71
C PRO A 47 -14.94 7.20 -0.80
N ALA A 48 -14.27 6.83 -1.90
CA ALA A 48 -12.91 7.26 -2.18
C ALA A 48 -12.70 7.25 -3.69
N GLY A 49 -12.53 8.44 -4.27
CA GLY A 49 -12.41 8.55 -5.72
C GLY A 49 -13.68 8.15 -6.44
N ALA A 50 -13.56 7.27 -7.43
CA ALA A 50 -14.66 6.88 -8.31
C ALA A 50 -15.60 5.83 -7.70
N GLY A 51 -15.27 5.26 -6.56
CA GLY A 51 -16.07 4.19 -5.96
C GLY A 51 -15.80 4.07 -4.48
N ASP A 52 -16.19 2.95 -3.91
CA ASP A 52 -16.00 2.68 -2.49
C ASP A 52 -14.63 2.08 -2.21
N TYR A 53 -14.09 2.42 -1.06
CA TYR A 53 -12.84 1.85 -0.55
C TYR A 53 -13.16 0.88 0.57
N HIS A 54 -12.64 -0.34 0.48
CA HIS A 54 -12.87 -1.39 1.46
C HIS A 54 -11.59 -1.62 2.24
N LEU A 55 -11.55 -1.07 3.46
CA LEU A 55 -10.38 -1.16 4.33
C LEU A 55 -10.41 -2.48 5.11
N PHE A 56 -9.28 -3.19 5.12
CA PHE A 56 -9.16 -4.47 5.82
C PHE A 56 -7.98 -4.52 6.76
N SER A 57 -8.06 -5.44 7.72
CA SER A 57 -6.96 -5.75 8.65
C SER A 57 -6.77 -7.26 8.72
N TYR A 58 -5.52 -7.68 8.87
CA TYR A 58 -5.18 -9.08 9.14
C TYR A 58 -4.27 -9.22 10.37
N SER A 59 -3.84 -8.09 10.93
CA SER A 59 -3.03 -8.06 12.16
C SER A 59 -3.11 -6.67 12.76
N ASP A 60 -2.53 -6.50 13.94
CA ASP A 60 -2.47 -5.20 14.61
C ASP A 60 -1.63 -4.18 13.85
N SER A 61 -0.72 -4.65 12.99
CA SER A 61 0.23 -3.79 12.30
C SER A 61 0.08 -3.81 10.79
N GLY A 62 -0.88 -4.53 10.25
CA GLY A 62 -0.97 -4.68 8.81
C GLY A 62 -2.39 -4.86 8.32
N GLY A 63 -2.59 -4.39 7.13
CA GLY A 63 -3.85 -4.49 6.43
C GLY A 63 -3.73 -3.87 5.06
N GLY A 64 -4.81 -3.33 4.56
CA GLY A 64 -4.80 -2.69 3.25
C GLY A 64 -6.17 -2.21 2.86
N GLY A 65 -6.35 -2.02 1.58
CA GLY A 65 -7.62 -1.58 1.05
C GLY A 65 -7.86 -2.12 -0.34
N ILE A 66 -9.12 -2.22 -0.70
CA ILE A 66 -9.54 -2.63 -2.03
C ILE A 66 -10.33 -1.47 -2.64
N ARG A 67 -9.91 -1.03 -3.82
CA ARG A 67 -10.59 0.01 -4.57
C ARG A 67 -10.84 -0.45 -6.00
N GLU A 68 -11.70 0.27 -6.68
CA GLU A 68 -11.91 0.01 -8.10
C GLU A 68 -10.71 0.48 -8.92
N VAL A 69 -10.39 -0.26 -9.98
CA VAL A 69 -9.35 0.16 -10.92
C VAL A 69 -9.68 1.54 -11.51
N ALA A 70 -8.65 2.35 -11.69
CA ALA A 70 -8.78 3.61 -12.39
C ALA A 70 -8.89 3.35 -13.89
N GLN A 71 -9.31 4.37 -14.64
CA GLN A 71 -9.39 4.27 -16.08
C GLN A 71 -8.02 3.91 -16.66
N GLY A 72 -7.95 2.82 -17.40
CA GLY A 72 -6.71 2.36 -18.02
C GLY A 72 -5.81 1.54 -17.08
N GLU A 73 -6.21 1.37 -15.85
CA GLU A 73 -5.44 0.59 -14.88
C GLU A 73 -5.86 -0.88 -14.94
N SER A 74 -4.88 -1.78 -14.90
CA SER A 74 -5.13 -3.21 -14.79
C SER A 74 -5.28 -3.60 -13.33
N PRO A 75 -6.11 -4.61 -13.02
CA PRO A 75 -6.17 -5.14 -11.65
C PRO A 75 -4.80 -5.58 -11.14
N GLY A 76 -4.56 -5.37 -9.87
CA GLY A 76 -3.29 -5.75 -9.27
C GLY A 76 -3.16 -5.26 -7.84
N SER A 77 -1.98 -5.39 -7.29
CA SER A 77 -1.70 -4.98 -5.92
C SER A 77 -0.43 -4.15 -5.84
N THR A 78 -0.41 -3.23 -4.87
CA THR A 78 0.74 -2.38 -4.59
C THR A 78 1.07 -2.49 -3.11
N PRO A 79 2.25 -3.01 -2.75
CA PRO A 79 2.70 -2.97 -1.37
C PRO A 79 3.05 -1.55 -0.98
N THR A 80 2.64 -1.14 0.22
CA THR A 80 2.93 0.19 0.75
C THR A 80 3.81 0.04 1.97
N VAL A 81 4.97 0.67 1.91
CA VAL A 81 5.97 0.61 2.98
C VAL A 81 5.73 1.76 3.96
N HIS A 82 5.73 1.43 5.25
CA HIS A 82 5.62 2.45 6.28
C HIS A 82 6.96 3.16 6.42
N VAL A 83 6.95 4.49 6.31
CA VAL A 83 8.15 5.33 6.37
C VAL A 83 7.96 6.44 7.39
N GLU A 84 9.06 6.97 7.89
CA GLU A 84 9.03 8.05 8.85
C GLU A 84 8.57 9.37 8.23
N ASN A 85 8.94 9.59 6.96
CA ASN A 85 8.58 10.81 6.23
C ASN A 85 8.41 10.47 4.76
N THR A 86 7.18 10.60 4.26
CA THR A 86 6.85 10.24 2.89
C THR A 86 7.59 11.08 1.86
N ASP A 87 7.69 12.39 2.07
CA ASP A 87 8.40 13.27 1.12
C ASP A 87 9.87 12.93 1.01
N VAL A 88 10.53 12.66 2.15
CA VAL A 88 11.94 12.28 2.17
C VAL A 88 12.14 10.93 1.47
N ALA A 89 11.29 9.96 1.74
CA ALA A 89 11.39 8.64 1.09
C ALA A 89 11.16 8.75 -0.41
N TYR A 90 10.17 9.54 -0.82
CA TYR A 90 9.87 9.76 -2.23
C TYR A 90 11.05 10.39 -2.97
N GLU A 91 11.61 11.48 -2.43
CA GLU A 91 12.75 12.15 -3.06
C GLU A 91 13.97 11.24 -3.13
N ALA A 92 14.24 10.49 -2.07
CA ALA A 92 15.35 9.53 -2.06
C ALA A 92 15.15 8.44 -3.12
N ALA A 93 13.92 7.97 -3.28
CA ALA A 93 13.60 6.96 -4.29
C ALA A 93 13.88 7.47 -5.70
N LEU A 94 13.45 8.69 -6.01
CA LEU A 94 13.69 9.28 -7.33
C LEU A 94 15.20 9.48 -7.57
N ALA A 95 15.92 9.95 -6.56
CA ALA A 95 17.37 10.12 -6.67
C ALA A 95 18.09 8.80 -6.91
N ALA A 96 17.50 7.68 -6.47
CA ALA A 96 18.07 6.34 -6.65
C ALA A 96 17.57 5.63 -7.93
N GLY A 97 16.82 6.33 -8.78
CA GLY A 97 16.43 5.81 -10.09
C GLY A 97 14.99 5.38 -10.24
N ALA A 98 14.15 5.61 -9.25
CA ALA A 98 12.73 5.32 -9.40
C ALA A 98 12.03 6.41 -10.24
N GLU A 99 10.90 6.02 -10.83
CA GLU A 99 10.03 6.96 -11.54
C GLU A 99 8.83 7.31 -10.67
N SER A 100 8.41 8.57 -10.71
CA SER A 100 7.22 9.02 -9.99
C SER A 100 5.96 8.45 -10.63
N VAL A 101 5.06 7.91 -9.78
CA VAL A 101 3.71 7.53 -10.20
C VAL A 101 2.71 8.50 -9.58
N ASP A 102 2.73 8.62 -8.26
CA ASP A 102 1.93 9.61 -7.53
C ASP A 102 2.84 10.37 -6.58
N PRO A 103 2.99 11.68 -6.72
CA PRO A 103 3.78 12.47 -5.78
C PRO A 103 3.13 12.48 -4.39
N PRO A 104 3.89 12.86 -3.35
CA PRO A 104 3.36 12.86 -1.99
C PRO A 104 2.08 13.67 -1.87
N THR A 105 1.06 13.06 -1.27
CA THR A 105 -0.27 13.62 -1.12
C THR A 105 -0.85 13.20 0.23
N SER A 106 -1.45 14.14 0.93
CA SER A 106 -2.17 13.83 2.17
C SER A 106 -3.56 13.33 1.80
N VAL A 107 -3.90 12.10 2.19
CA VAL A 107 -5.16 11.45 1.78
C VAL A 107 -6.19 11.43 2.89
N MET A 108 -5.74 11.53 4.13
CA MET A 108 -6.60 11.69 5.30
C MET A 108 -5.76 12.29 6.43
N ALA A 109 -6.42 12.67 7.53
CA ALA A 109 -5.72 13.23 8.68
C ALA A 109 -4.66 12.26 9.18
N GLY A 110 -3.41 12.71 9.24
CA GLY A 110 -2.30 11.92 9.75
C GLY A 110 -1.67 10.97 8.74
N VAL A 111 -2.14 10.93 7.49
CA VAL A 111 -1.62 9.97 6.50
C VAL A 111 -1.22 10.67 5.21
N ARG A 112 0.05 10.53 4.85
CA ARG A 112 0.60 11.08 3.61
C ARG A 112 1.22 9.94 2.80
N VAL A 113 0.82 9.81 1.55
CA VAL A 113 1.19 8.69 0.70
C VAL A 113 1.87 9.15 -0.59
N ALA A 114 2.65 8.26 -1.20
CA ALA A 114 3.23 8.45 -2.51
C ALA A 114 3.41 7.08 -3.15
N ARG A 115 3.52 7.04 -4.47
CA ARG A 115 3.85 5.81 -5.18
C ARG A 115 4.93 6.09 -6.21
N VAL A 116 5.83 5.13 -6.34
CA VAL A 116 6.91 5.18 -7.32
C VAL A 116 7.00 3.84 -8.02
N ARG A 117 7.64 3.87 -9.18
CA ARG A 117 8.02 2.66 -9.89
C ARG A 117 9.52 2.48 -9.67
N ALA A 118 9.87 1.47 -8.90
CA ALA A 118 11.27 1.17 -8.58
C ALA A 118 12.01 0.69 -9.83
N PRO A 119 13.35 0.74 -9.84
CA PRO A 119 14.13 0.13 -10.92
C PRO A 119 13.67 -1.31 -11.15
N GLY A 120 13.49 -1.67 -12.40
CA GLY A 120 12.92 -2.96 -12.76
C GLY A 120 11.42 -2.93 -13.00
N GLY A 121 10.77 -1.77 -12.74
CA GLY A 121 9.36 -1.57 -13.08
C GLY A 121 8.37 -1.93 -11.97
N VAL A 122 8.84 -2.21 -10.77
CA VAL A 122 7.98 -2.62 -9.64
C VAL A 122 7.33 -1.42 -8.97
N LEU A 123 6.01 -1.47 -8.82
CA LEU A 123 5.25 -0.42 -8.17
C LEU A 123 5.33 -0.58 -6.65
N ILE A 124 5.74 0.46 -5.95
CA ILE A 124 5.85 0.48 -4.50
C ILE A 124 5.29 1.79 -3.97
N GLY A 125 4.49 1.69 -2.90
CA GLY A 125 3.95 2.85 -2.21
C GLY A 125 4.70 3.17 -0.94
N PHE A 126 4.61 4.42 -0.51
CA PHE A 126 5.08 4.88 0.80
C PHE A 126 3.92 5.48 1.56
N SER A 127 3.88 5.23 2.85
CA SER A 127 2.89 5.82 3.74
C SER A 127 3.56 6.26 5.03
N GLY A 128 3.34 7.51 5.41
CA GLY A 128 3.92 8.07 6.63
C GLY A 128 2.98 9.08 7.26
N PRO A 129 3.35 9.57 8.45
CA PRO A 129 2.51 10.55 9.13
C PRO A 129 2.58 11.91 8.42
N THR A 130 1.53 12.70 8.59
CA THR A 130 1.56 14.13 8.27
C THR A 130 1.96 14.89 9.52
N ASP A 131 2.62 16.01 9.34
CA ASP A 131 2.98 16.88 10.46
C ASP A 131 1.76 17.57 11.06
#